data_9cdcd204bb182fe52b8d9fb8f60995c5
#
_entry.id   9cdcd204bb182fe52b8d9fb8f60995c5
#
_cell.length_a   1.000
_cell.length_b   1.000
_cell.length_c   1.000
_cell.angle_alpha   90.00
_cell.angle_beta   90.00
_cell.angle_gamma   90.00
#
_symmetry.space_group_name_H-M   'P 1'
#
loop_
_entity.id
_entity.type
_entity.pdbx_description
1 polymer ?
#
loop_
_entity_poly.entity_id
_entity_poly.type
_entity_poly.pdbx_seq_one_letter_code
_entity_poly.pdbx_strand_id
1 'polypeptide(L)'
;MIIRNAIKCKICGDIIESFSVHDYKVCSCGACAVDGGHEYLRRLAKSFDDIIELSEVVKNDLYFMCYMVERVARKLKQHNAYVVNTIGAAELRHLISVANVLHSVNPMQVEADWIAAYHLQQGTFDITAVDKDLCEQIPAATAMGKVYMRLILATLQPDEDYVQGMLRVYNNPICEVIDNYNASAYYEPSYVIARAYNDGGF
;
A
#
# COMPACT_ATOMS: atom_id res chain seq x y z
N MET A 1 -8.61 0.45 -2.56
CA MET A 1 -8.09 -0.64 -1.74
C MET A 1 -8.91 -0.77 -0.49
N ILE A 2 -8.97 -1.98 0.05
CA ILE A 2 -9.67 -2.27 1.30
C ILE A 2 -8.68 -2.06 2.45
N ILE A 3 -8.96 -1.10 3.35
CA ILE A 3 -8.23 -0.90 4.60
C ILE A 3 -8.78 -1.83 5.66
N ARG A 4 -10.11 -1.92 5.70
CA ARG A 4 -10.85 -2.71 6.66
C ARG A 4 -11.96 -3.46 5.94
N ASN A 5 -12.08 -4.76 6.22
CA ASN A 5 -13.10 -5.61 5.64
C ASN A 5 -13.99 -6.14 6.75
N ALA A 6 -14.97 -5.35 7.17
CA ALA A 6 -15.80 -5.63 8.33
C ALA A 6 -17.27 -5.32 8.08
N ILE A 7 -18.14 -6.06 8.79
CA ILE A 7 -19.58 -5.80 8.85
C ILE A 7 -20.08 -5.91 10.29
N LYS A 8 -21.25 -5.29 10.56
CA LYS A 8 -22.04 -5.56 11.76
C LYS A 8 -23.32 -6.29 11.36
N CYS A 9 -23.55 -7.42 11.99
CA CYS A 9 -24.81 -8.14 11.86
C CYS A 9 -25.91 -7.42 12.64
N LYS A 10 -27.02 -7.05 11.98
CA LYS A 10 -28.15 -6.39 12.65
C LYS A 10 -28.94 -7.32 13.58
N ILE A 11 -28.85 -8.64 13.35
CA ILE A 11 -29.62 -9.64 14.10
C ILE A 11 -29.01 -9.87 15.48
N CYS A 12 -27.68 -10.15 15.54
CA CYS A 12 -27.00 -10.42 16.80
C CYS A 12 -26.11 -9.30 17.32
N GLY A 13 -25.90 -8.26 16.52
CA GLY A 13 -25.05 -7.11 16.88
C GLY A 13 -23.55 -7.35 16.71
N ASP A 14 -23.11 -8.55 16.36
CA ASP A 14 -21.69 -8.88 16.20
C ASP A 14 -21.05 -8.03 15.10
N ILE A 15 -19.82 -7.58 15.37
CA ILE A 15 -18.91 -7.03 14.37
C ILE A 15 -17.91 -8.11 14.04
N ILE A 16 -17.88 -8.50 12.77
CA ILE A 16 -16.94 -9.50 12.24
C ILE A 16 -16.07 -8.88 11.16
N GLU A 17 -14.79 -9.23 11.17
CA GLU A 17 -13.76 -8.66 10.29
C GLU A 17 -12.88 -9.75 9.70
N SER A 18 -12.61 -9.66 8.40
CA SER A 18 -11.73 -10.56 7.65
C SER A 18 -10.40 -9.84 7.41
N PHE A 19 -9.30 -10.45 7.88
CA PHE A 19 -7.96 -9.85 7.85
C PHE A 19 -7.07 -10.33 6.71
N SER A 20 -7.36 -11.51 6.15
CA SER A 20 -6.57 -12.10 5.06
C SER A 20 -7.46 -12.77 4.03
N VAL A 21 -6.89 -13.09 2.86
CA VAL A 21 -7.57 -13.89 1.83
C VAL A 21 -7.97 -15.23 2.42
N HIS A 22 -9.24 -15.62 2.20
CA HIS A 22 -9.85 -16.85 2.76
C HIS A 22 -10.03 -16.85 4.28
N ASP A 23 -9.90 -15.71 4.95
CA ASP A 23 -10.27 -15.56 6.36
C ASP A 23 -11.79 -15.36 6.50
N TYR A 24 -12.51 -16.48 6.33
CA TYR A 24 -13.96 -16.50 6.38
C TYR A 24 -14.47 -16.43 7.82
N LYS A 25 -15.15 -15.33 8.17
CA LYS A 25 -15.72 -15.08 9.49
C LYS A 25 -17.25 -15.06 9.43
N VAL A 26 -17.87 -15.78 10.36
CA VAL A 26 -19.34 -15.84 10.52
C VAL A 26 -19.70 -15.23 11.85
N CYS A 27 -20.78 -14.44 11.91
CA CYS A 27 -21.33 -13.90 13.16
C CYS A 27 -21.91 -15.03 14.04
N SER A 28 -22.06 -14.79 15.35
CA SER A 28 -22.48 -15.80 16.33
C SER A 28 -23.85 -16.40 16.03
N CYS A 29 -24.75 -15.68 15.38
CA CYS A 29 -26.06 -16.22 14.99
C CYS A 29 -26.06 -16.92 13.63
N GLY A 30 -24.94 -16.96 12.91
CA GLY A 30 -24.84 -17.59 11.60
C GLY A 30 -25.51 -16.86 10.43
N ALA A 31 -26.09 -15.69 10.65
CA ALA A 31 -26.86 -14.98 9.62
C ALA A 31 -26.01 -14.26 8.60
N CYS A 32 -24.82 -13.77 8.99
CA CYS A 32 -23.93 -12.99 8.16
C CYS A 32 -22.50 -13.50 8.22
N ALA A 33 -21.77 -13.34 7.11
CA ALA A 33 -20.34 -13.67 7.02
C ALA A 33 -19.59 -12.69 6.14
N VAL A 34 -18.27 -12.56 6.40
CA VAL A 34 -17.31 -11.79 5.58
C VAL A 34 -16.15 -12.68 5.18
N ASP A 35 -15.51 -12.34 4.05
CA ASP A 35 -14.32 -13.01 3.54
C ASP A 35 -13.54 -12.07 2.62
N GLY A 36 -12.27 -12.39 2.35
CA GLY A 36 -11.44 -11.75 1.34
C GLY A 36 -10.37 -10.80 1.86
N GLY A 37 -10.32 -10.56 3.18
CA GLY A 37 -9.30 -9.69 3.79
C GLY A 37 -9.20 -8.34 3.10
N HIS A 38 -7.98 -7.94 2.75
CA HIS A 38 -7.72 -6.68 2.07
C HIS A 38 -7.74 -6.77 0.53
N GLU A 39 -8.07 -7.95 -0.04
CA GLU A 39 -8.03 -8.15 -1.49
C GLU A 39 -9.40 -7.94 -2.15
N TYR A 40 -10.48 -8.46 -1.53
CA TYR A 40 -11.84 -8.30 -2.03
C TYR A 40 -12.87 -8.29 -0.90
N LEU A 41 -14.01 -7.64 -1.17
CA LEU A 41 -15.14 -7.62 -0.24
C LEU A 41 -16.12 -8.73 -0.64
N ARG A 42 -16.19 -9.80 0.14
CA ARG A 42 -17.21 -10.84 0.00
C ARG A 42 -18.13 -10.84 1.21
N ARG A 43 -19.41 -10.87 0.94
CA ARG A 43 -20.49 -10.89 1.92
C ARG A 43 -21.40 -12.08 1.67
N LEU A 44 -21.79 -12.76 2.75
CA LEU A 44 -22.85 -13.77 2.71
C LEU A 44 -23.87 -13.41 3.79
N ALA A 45 -25.14 -13.38 3.39
CA ALA A 45 -26.27 -13.21 4.28
C ALA A 45 -27.53 -13.74 3.58
N LYS A 46 -28.58 -14.07 4.36
CA LYS A 46 -29.88 -14.39 3.78
C LYS A 46 -30.56 -13.17 3.18
N SER A 47 -30.38 -11.99 3.82
CA SER A 47 -30.70 -10.68 3.29
C SER A 47 -29.53 -9.75 3.52
N PHE A 48 -29.16 -8.96 2.51
CA PHE A 48 -28.15 -7.91 2.67
C PHE A 48 -28.65 -6.76 3.56
N ASP A 49 -29.97 -6.64 3.79
CA ASP A 49 -30.55 -5.70 4.75
C ASP A 49 -30.14 -6.00 6.20
N ASP A 50 -29.73 -7.24 6.50
CA ASP A 50 -29.25 -7.66 7.82
C ASP A 50 -27.80 -7.24 8.10
N ILE A 51 -27.14 -6.61 7.12
CA ILE A 51 -25.75 -6.16 7.20
C ILE A 51 -25.70 -4.65 7.35
N ILE A 52 -24.83 -4.16 8.26
CA ILE A 52 -24.29 -2.81 8.25
C ILE A 52 -22.86 -2.91 7.75
N GLU A 53 -22.57 -2.29 6.61
CA GLU A 53 -21.21 -2.25 6.06
C GLU A 53 -20.32 -1.34 6.90
N LEU A 54 -19.20 -1.87 7.40
CA LEU A 54 -18.20 -1.17 8.18
C LEU A 54 -16.82 -1.18 7.50
N SER A 55 -16.76 -1.66 6.25
CA SER A 55 -15.50 -1.67 5.52
C SER A 55 -15.08 -0.26 5.14
N GLU A 56 -13.78 -0.05 5.25
CA GLU A 56 -13.14 1.17 4.82
C GLU A 56 -12.34 0.88 3.55
N VAL A 57 -12.67 1.63 2.50
CA VAL A 57 -11.98 1.55 1.22
C VAL A 57 -11.26 2.87 1.00
N VAL A 58 -9.92 2.84 0.97
CA VAL A 58 -9.14 4.04 0.62
C VAL A 58 -9.38 4.37 -0.83
N LYS A 59 -9.61 5.63 -1.12
CA LYS A 59 -9.47 6.18 -2.46
C LYS A 59 -8.06 5.83 -2.96
N ASN A 60 -7.93 5.53 -4.24
CA ASN A 60 -6.69 5.08 -4.88
C ASN A 60 -5.49 6.06 -4.80
N ASP A 61 -5.62 7.15 -4.06
CA ASP A 61 -4.68 8.26 -4.03
C ASP A 61 -3.34 7.88 -3.39
N LEU A 62 -3.36 7.25 -2.20
CA LEU A 62 -2.13 6.77 -1.56
C LEU A 62 -1.43 5.68 -2.39
N TYR A 63 -2.21 4.78 -2.99
CA TYR A 63 -1.67 3.78 -3.91
C TYR A 63 -0.94 4.45 -5.09
N PHE A 64 -1.59 5.43 -5.70
CA PHE A 64 -1.00 6.16 -6.82
C PHE A 64 0.30 6.85 -6.43
N MET A 65 0.33 7.48 -5.25
CA MET A 65 1.55 8.11 -4.74
C MET A 65 2.68 7.10 -4.59
N CYS A 66 2.43 5.95 -3.94
CA CYS A 66 3.44 4.90 -3.79
C CYS A 66 3.90 4.32 -5.14
N TYR A 67 2.98 4.13 -6.07
CA TYR A 67 3.28 3.70 -7.43
C TYR A 67 4.16 4.71 -8.18
N MET A 68 3.88 6.01 -8.07
CA MET A 68 4.68 7.05 -8.71
C MET A 68 6.07 7.21 -8.08
N VAL A 69 6.18 7.09 -6.75
CA VAL A 69 7.48 7.06 -6.05
C VAL A 69 8.37 5.95 -6.63
N GLU A 70 7.84 4.75 -6.73
CA GLU A 70 8.54 3.59 -7.30
C GLU A 70 8.98 3.84 -8.76
N ARG A 71 8.11 4.40 -9.59
CA ARG A 71 8.43 4.71 -10.99
C ARG A 71 9.56 5.71 -11.11
N VAL A 72 9.46 6.81 -10.36
CA VAL A 72 10.45 7.89 -10.39
C VAL A 72 11.80 7.39 -9.86
N ALA A 73 11.80 6.62 -8.77
CA ALA A 73 13.01 6.02 -8.22
C ALA A 73 13.72 5.12 -9.22
N ARG A 74 13.01 4.22 -9.90
CA ARG A 74 13.55 3.38 -10.98
C ARG A 74 14.13 4.20 -12.12
N LYS A 75 13.38 5.18 -12.58
CA LYS A 75 13.79 6.06 -13.69
C LYS A 75 15.09 6.78 -13.41
N LEU A 76 15.25 7.24 -12.17
CA LEU A 76 16.41 8.02 -11.74
C LEU A 76 17.53 7.16 -11.14
N LYS A 77 17.35 5.84 -11.04
CA LYS A 77 18.30 4.96 -10.31
C LYS A 77 18.59 5.48 -8.91
N GLN A 78 17.52 5.74 -8.17
CA GLN A 78 17.52 6.25 -6.80
C GLN A 78 16.75 5.30 -5.87
N HIS A 79 16.99 5.44 -4.57
CA HIS A 79 16.13 4.79 -3.56
C HIS A 79 14.75 5.47 -3.50
N ASN A 80 13.72 4.73 -3.17
CA ASN A 80 12.37 5.26 -2.94
C ASN A 80 12.37 6.38 -1.88
N ALA A 81 13.15 6.21 -0.80
CA ALA A 81 13.34 7.22 0.24
C ALA A 81 13.87 8.56 -0.30
N TYR A 82 14.78 8.54 -1.28
CA TYR A 82 15.28 9.76 -1.90
C TYR A 82 14.16 10.57 -2.53
N VAL A 83 13.28 9.92 -3.29
CA VAL A 83 12.16 10.60 -3.97
C VAL A 83 11.22 11.25 -2.95
N VAL A 84 10.80 10.49 -1.93
CA VAL A 84 9.88 10.97 -0.89
C VAL A 84 10.49 12.13 -0.09
N ASN A 85 11.76 12.03 0.28
CA ASN A 85 12.44 13.06 1.07
C ASN A 85 12.71 14.35 0.25
N THR A 86 13.05 14.21 -1.02
CA THR A 86 13.33 15.37 -1.87
C THR A 86 12.06 16.14 -2.20
N ILE A 87 10.96 15.47 -2.47
CA ILE A 87 9.64 16.11 -2.65
C ILE A 87 9.20 16.77 -1.33
N GLY A 88 9.33 16.07 -0.21
CA GLY A 88 9.03 16.60 1.12
C GLY A 88 7.54 16.66 1.46
N ALA A 89 7.26 16.81 2.76
CA ALA A 89 5.92 16.66 3.31
C ALA A 89 4.86 17.61 2.72
N ALA A 90 5.22 18.87 2.46
CA ALA A 90 4.27 19.87 1.98
C ALA A 90 3.78 19.51 0.57
N GLU A 91 4.73 19.21 -0.32
CA GLU A 91 4.42 18.89 -1.72
C GLU A 91 3.75 17.50 -1.84
N LEU A 92 4.15 16.52 -1.02
CA LEU A 92 3.46 15.23 -0.97
C LEU A 92 1.99 15.37 -0.56
N ARG A 93 1.67 16.29 0.39
CA ARG A 93 0.27 16.59 0.75
C ARG A 93 -0.48 17.24 -0.41
N HIS A 94 0.17 18.15 -1.13
CA HIS A 94 -0.43 18.72 -2.33
C HIS A 94 -0.69 17.65 -3.38
N LEU A 95 0.30 16.82 -3.71
CA LEU A 95 0.17 15.76 -4.71
C LEU A 95 -0.93 14.74 -4.37
N ILE A 96 -1.04 14.32 -3.10
CA ILE A 96 -2.10 13.40 -2.69
C ILE A 96 -3.50 14.04 -2.78
N SER A 97 -3.60 15.34 -2.54
CA SER A 97 -4.87 16.08 -2.65
C SER A 97 -5.39 16.18 -4.08
N VAL A 98 -4.49 16.13 -5.06
CA VAL A 98 -4.82 16.20 -6.50
C VAL A 98 -4.65 14.86 -7.21
N ALA A 99 -4.33 13.79 -6.48
CA ALA A 99 -4.04 12.47 -7.05
C ALA A 99 -5.19 11.94 -7.90
N ASN A 100 -6.44 12.21 -7.53
CA ASN A 100 -7.62 11.84 -8.32
C ASN A 100 -7.60 12.42 -9.74
N VAL A 101 -7.01 13.58 -9.96
CA VAL A 101 -6.81 14.19 -11.29
C VAL A 101 -5.63 13.53 -11.98
N LEU A 102 -4.52 13.33 -11.25
CA LEU A 102 -3.29 12.74 -11.78
C LEU A 102 -3.48 11.29 -12.26
N HIS A 103 -4.44 10.54 -11.68
CA HIS A 103 -4.81 9.20 -12.15
C HIS A 103 -5.28 9.16 -13.62
N SER A 104 -5.80 10.26 -14.15
CA SER A 104 -6.23 10.35 -15.54
C SER A 104 -5.12 10.78 -16.50
N VAL A 105 -3.97 11.19 -15.98
CA VAL A 105 -2.80 11.58 -16.75
C VAL A 105 -1.93 10.35 -17.03
N ASN A 106 -1.25 10.33 -18.19
CA ASN A 106 -0.30 9.27 -18.49
C ASN A 106 0.79 9.23 -17.40
N PRO A 107 1.02 8.09 -16.74
CA PRO A 107 2.03 7.98 -15.68
C PRO A 107 3.44 8.38 -16.10
N MET A 108 3.80 8.25 -17.38
CA MET A 108 5.10 8.71 -17.90
C MET A 108 5.19 10.24 -17.89
N GLN A 109 4.07 10.93 -18.12
CA GLN A 109 4.03 12.38 -18.05
C GLN A 109 4.14 12.85 -16.59
N VAL A 110 3.39 12.23 -15.68
CA VAL A 110 3.48 12.55 -14.23
C VAL A 110 4.89 12.32 -13.70
N GLU A 111 5.56 11.24 -14.13
CA GLU A 111 6.96 10.93 -13.80
C GLU A 111 7.89 12.06 -14.27
N ALA A 112 7.76 12.51 -15.52
CA ALA A 112 8.57 13.60 -16.06
C ALA A 112 8.31 14.93 -15.34
N ASP A 113 7.05 15.22 -15.05
CA ASP A 113 6.63 16.43 -14.35
C ASP A 113 7.19 16.47 -12.91
N TRP A 114 7.15 15.33 -12.18
CA TRP A 114 7.74 15.27 -10.84
C TRP A 114 9.27 15.48 -10.87
N ILE A 115 9.95 14.82 -11.81
CA ILE A 115 11.41 14.97 -11.97
C ILE A 115 11.77 16.43 -12.20
N ALA A 116 11.04 17.11 -13.09
CA ALA A 116 11.31 18.51 -13.43
C ALA A 116 10.94 19.47 -12.28
N ALA A 117 9.73 19.32 -11.72
CA ALA A 117 9.19 20.23 -10.70
C ALA A 117 10.00 20.21 -9.40
N TYR A 118 10.44 19.01 -8.99
CA TYR A 118 11.18 18.83 -7.73
C TYR A 118 12.69 18.71 -7.92
N HIS A 119 13.18 18.95 -9.13
CA HIS A 119 14.61 18.91 -9.47
C HIS A 119 15.31 17.62 -9.05
N LEU A 120 14.60 16.47 -9.22
CA LEU A 120 15.11 15.18 -8.82
C LEU A 120 16.29 14.76 -9.69
N GLN A 121 17.37 14.32 -9.05
CA GLN A 121 18.64 14.03 -9.72
C GLN A 121 18.81 12.55 -10.02
N GLN A 122 19.52 12.24 -11.09
CA GLN A 122 19.95 10.89 -11.43
C GLN A 122 20.92 10.36 -10.38
N GLY A 123 20.69 9.14 -9.91
CA GLY A 123 21.56 8.39 -9.01
C GLY A 123 22.24 7.20 -9.70
N THR A 124 22.74 6.29 -8.88
CA THR A 124 23.44 5.06 -9.32
C THR A 124 22.84 3.77 -8.77
N PHE A 125 21.84 3.88 -7.88
CA PHE A 125 21.15 2.72 -7.30
C PHE A 125 20.06 2.22 -8.26
N ASP A 126 20.36 1.11 -8.96
CA ASP A 126 19.39 0.49 -9.86
C ASP A 126 18.67 -0.67 -9.15
N ILE A 127 17.52 -0.40 -8.60
CA ILE A 127 16.67 -1.39 -7.91
C ILE A 127 16.28 -2.56 -8.83
N THR A 128 16.35 -2.36 -10.15
CA THR A 128 16.03 -3.39 -11.15
C THR A 128 17.22 -4.22 -11.59
N ALA A 129 18.41 -3.91 -11.08
CA ALA A 129 19.62 -4.69 -11.30
C ALA A 129 19.62 -5.94 -10.41
N VAL A 130 18.86 -6.96 -10.80
CA VAL A 130 18.65 -8.19 -10.05
C VAL A 130 19.50 -9.35 -10.60
N ASP A 131 19.81 -10.30 -9.73
CA ASP A 131 20.28 -11.62 -10.12
C ASP A 131 19.09 -12.44 -10.64
N LYS A 132 19.15 -12.91 -11.89
CA LYS A 132 18.07 -13.65 -12.52
C LYS A 132 17.82 -15.03 -11.91
N ASP A 133 18.80 -15.59 -11.24
CA ASP A 133 18.64 -16.87 -10.54
C ASP A 133 17.88 -16.69 -9.22
N LEU A 134 17.90 -15.48 -8.64
CA LEU A 134 17.19 -15.14 -7.41
C LEU A 134 15.87 -14.41 -7.68
N CYS A 135 15.78 -13.62 -8.75
CA CYS A 135 14.60 -12.87 -9.15
C CYS A 135 14.34 -13.07 -10.64
N GLU A 136 13.54 -14.08 -10.97
CA GLU A 136 13.16 -14.40 -12.35
C GLU A 136 12.39 -13.25 -13.02
N GLN A 137 11.50 -12.61 -12.26
CA GLN A 137 10.67 -11.50 -12.73
C GLN A 137 10.77 -10.30 -11.78
N ILE A 138 11.26 -9.18 -12.32
CA ILE A 138 11.24 -7.89 -11.59
C ILE A 138 9.78 -7.52 -11.30
N PRO A 139 9.43 -7.24 -10.03
CA PRO A 139 8.06 -6.86 -9.70
C PRO A 139 7.65 -5.60 -10.44
N ALA A 140 6.42 -5.56 -10.93
CA ALA A 140 5.88 -4.37 -11.56
C ALA A 140 5.82 -3.19 -10.56
N ALA A 141 6.05 -1.97 -11.01
CA ALA A 141 5.95 -0.78 -10.13
C ALA A 141 4.56 -0.66 -9.48
N THR A 142 3.52 -1.14 -10.16
CA THR A 142 2.15 -1.23 -9.61
C THR A 142 2.05 -2.22 -8.45
N ALA A 143 2.80 -3.32 -8.48
CA ALA A 143 2.84 -4.29 -7.39
C ALA A 143 3.56 -3.68 -6.17
N MET A 144 4.71 -3.04 -6.39
CA MET A 144 5.46 -2.37 -5.33
C MET A 144 4.67 -1.21 -4.70
N GLY A 145 3.96 -0.43 -5.51
CA GLY A 145 3.04 0.59 -5.00
C GLY A 145 1.99 0.02 -4.03
N LYS A 146 1.48 -1.19 -4.29
CA LYS A 146 0.55 -1.88 -3.38
C LYS A 146 1.24 -2.35 -2.10
N VAL A 147 2.46 -2.87 -2.19
CA VAL A 147 3.26 -3.31 -1.02
C VAL A 147 3.44 -2.14 -0.06
N TYR A 148 3.99 -1.03 -0.54
CA TYR A 148 4.24 0.15 0.28
C TYR A 148 2.99 0.77 0.86
N MET A 149 1.94 0.89 0.05
CA MET A 149 0.70 1.43 0.53
C MET A 149 0.09 0.56 1.64
N ARG A 150 0.08 -0.78 1.50
CA ARG A 150 -0.41 -1.69 2.54
C ARG A 150 0.42 -1.58 3.82
N LEU A 151 1.74 -1.45 3.69
CA LEU A 151 2.64 -1.27 4.83
C LEU A 151 2.35 0.06 5.55
N ILE A 152 2.20 1.16 4.82
CA ILE A 152 1.85 2.47 5.39
C ILE A 152 0.55 2.36 6.16
N LEU A 153 -0.51 1.79 5.56
CA LEU A 153 -1.81 1.68 6.21
C LEU A 153 -1.80 0.77 7.44
N ALA A 154 -1.07 -0.36 7.38
CA ALA A 154 -0.98 -1.32 8.47
C ALA A 154 -0.17 -0.79 9.67
N THR A 155 0.65 0.24 9.47
CA THR A 155 1.53 0.82 10.50
C THR A 155 1.18 2.26 10.83
N LEU A 156 0.09 2.81 10.27
CA LEU A 156 -0.34 4.19 10.51
C LEU A 156 -0.65 4.42 11.99
N GLN A 157 -0.12 5.50 12.55
CA GLN A 157 -0.36 5.87 13.94
C GLN A 157 -1.70 6.64 14.08
N PRO A 158 -2.34 6.66 15.26
CA PRO A 158 -3.68 7.26 15.44
C PRO A 158 -3.82 8.71 14.98
N ASP A 159 -2.77 9.53 15.10
CA ASP A 159 -2.78 10.96 14.76
C ASP A 159 -1.94 11.26 13.51
N GLU A 160 -1.59 10.24 12.75
CA GLU A 160 -0.70 10.35 11.59
C GLU A 160 -1.51 10.45 10.30
N ASP A 161 -1.20 11.45 9.45
CA ASP A 161 -1.72 11.49 8.09
C ASP A 161 -0.93 10.54 7.15
N TYR A 162 -1.48 10.27 5.96
CA TYR A 162 -0.85 9.36 5.00
C TYR A 162 0.56 9.81 4.59
N VAL A 163 0.82 11.11 4.52
CA VAL A 163 2.13 11.66 4.13
C VAL A 163 3.15 11.46 5.24
N GLN A 164 2.75 11.63 6.49
CA GLN A 164 3.60 11.32 7.64
C GLN A 164 3.93 9.83 7.66
N GLY A 165 2.91 8.97 7.43
CA GLY A 165 3.11 7.52 7.28
C GLY A 165 4.05 7.16 6.14
N MET A 166 3.92 7.81 4.97
CA MET A 166 4.85 7.64 3.86
C MET A 166 6.28 7.99 4.27
N LEU A 167 6.51 9.19 4.81
CA LEU A 167 7.84 9.63 5.22
C LEU A 167 8.46 8.67 6.23
N ARG A 168 7.69 8.22 7.23
CA ARG A 168 8.15 7.29 8.24
C ARG A 168 8.49 5.92 7.65
N VAL A 169 7.63 5.37 6.81
CA VAL A 169 7.83 4.03 6.23
C VAL A 169 9.00 4.03 5.27
N TYR A 170 9.05 4.95 4.31
CA TYR A 170 10.13 4.99 3.31
C TYR A 170 11.52 5.29 3.91
N ASN A 171 11.59 5.85 5.12
CA ASN A 171 12.85 6.06 5.86
C ASN A 171 13.17 4.93 6.86
N ASN A 172 12.35 3.89 6.93
CA ASN A 172 12.63 2.74 7.80
C ASN A 172 13.64 1.80 7.10
N PRO A 173 14.64 1.26 7.84
CA PRO A 173 15.63 0.33 7.28
C PRO A 173 15.05 -0.92 6.61
N ILE A 174 13.83 -1.34 6.98
CA ILE A 174 13.16 -2.48 6.33
C ILE A 174 12.93 -2.27 4.83
N CYS A 175 12.86 -1.00 4.38
CA CYS A 175 12.71 -0.69 2.97
C CYS A 175 13.91 -1.15 2.13
N GLU A 176 15.12 -1.19 2.71
CA GLU A 176 16.29 -1.75 2.03
C GLU A 176 16.12 -3.26 1.74
N VAL A 177 15.42 -3.97 2.63
CA VAL A 177 15.10 -5.39 2.45
C VAL A 177 13.96 -5.58 1.45
N ILE A 178 12.92 -4.76 1.52
CA ILE A 178 11.78 -4.79 0.59
C ILE A 178 12.23 -4.42 -0.82
N ASP A 179 13.11 -3.43 -0.96
CA ASP A 179 13.64 -2.94 -2.25
C ASP A 179 14.76 -3.84 -2.80
N ASN A 180 15.23 -4.82 -2.03
CA ASN A 180 16.13 -5.86 -2.53
C ASN A 180 15.31 -7.00 -3.15
N TYR A 181 15.03 -6.92 -4.44
CA TYR A 181 14.23 -7.92 -5.13
C TYR A 181 14.83 -9.31 -5.18
N ASN A 182 16.13 -9.45 -4.94
CA ASN A 182 16.76 -10.75 -4.78
C ASN A 182 16.37 -11.45 -3.46
N ALA A 183 15.92 -10.69 -2.45
CA ALA A 183 15.52 -11.24 -1.15
C ALA A 183 14.06 -11.68 -1.08
N SER A 184 13.24 -11.37 -2.10
CA SER A 184 11.81 -11.73 -2.19
C SER A 184 10.90 -11.22 -1.06
N ALA A 185 11.38 -10.35 -0.17
CA ALA A 185 10.62 -9.83 0.97
C ALA A 185 9.33 -9.11 0.56
N TYR A 186 9.31 -8.48 -0.61
CA TYR A 186 8.13 -7.83 -1.18
C TYR A 186 6.99 -8.81 -1.55
N TYR A 187 7.29 -10.11 -1.66
CA TYR A 187 6.31 -11.17 -1.94
C TYR A 187 5.58 -11.66 -0.69
N GLU A 188 6.11 -11.35 0.49
CA GLU A 188 5.50 -11.77 1.74
C GLU A 188 4.09 -11.18 1.90
N PRO A 189 3.18 -11.89 2.56
CA PRO A 189 1.88 -11.36 2.93
C PRO A 189 2.00 -10.04 3.67
N SER A 190 1.10 -9.09 3.41
CA SER A 190 1.18 -7.73 3.96
C SER A 190 1.28 -7.68 5.49
N TYR A 191 0.65 -8.62 6.19
CA TYR A 191 0.74 -8.71 7.66
C TYR A 191 2.12 -9.18 8.15
N VAL A 192 2.83 -9.99 7.34
CA VAL A 192 4.22 -10.41 7.64
C VAL A 192 5.14 -9.23 7.50
N ILE A 193 5.02 -8.47 6.41
CA ILE A 193 5.81 -7.25 6.18
C ILE A 193 5.54 -6.21 7.29
N ALA A 194 4.28 -6.02 7.68
CA ALA A 194 3.93 -5.09 8.75
C ALA A 194 4.49 -5.54 10.11
N ARG A 195 4.48 -6.85 10.39
CA ARG A 195 5.11 -7.40 11.61
C ARG A 195 6.62 -7.19 11.58
N ALA A 196 7.28 -7.54 10.47
CA ALA A 196 8.71 -7.34 10.30
C ALA A 196 9.11 -5.85 10.46
N TYR A 197 8.26 -4.93 9.98
CA TYR A 197 8.43 -3.50 10.20
C TYR A 197 8.42 -3.14 11.70
N ASN A 198 7.47 -3.68 12.48
CA ASN A 198 7.34 -3.40 13.91
C ASN A 198 8.43 -4.08 14.75
N ASP A 199 8.88 -5.26 14.33
CA ASP A 199 9.89 -6.06 15.02
C ASP A 199 11.33 -5.64 14.64
N GLY A 200 11.49 -4.80 13.62
CA GLY A 200 12.78 -4.27 13.15
C GLY A 200 13.51 -5.18 12.15
N GLY A 201 12.84 -6.17 11.56
CA GLY A 201 13.40 -7.05 10.53
C GLY A 201 12.53 -8.28 10.23
N PHE A 202 12.90 -8.99 9.14
CA PHE A 202 12.30 -10.27 8.75
C PHE A 202 12.89 -11.44 9.53
#